data_90201357374213c3abf6202d93385a37
#
_entry.id   90201357374213c3abf6202d93385a37
#
_cell.length_a   1.000
_cell.length_b   1.000
_cell.length_c   1.000
_cell.angle_alpha   90.00
_cell.angle_beta   90.00
_cell.angle_gamma   90.00
#
_symmetry.space_group_name_H-M   'P 1'
#
loop_
_entity.id
_entity.type
_entity.pdbx_description
1 polymer ?
#
loop_
_entity_poly.entity_id
_entity_poly.type
_entity_poly.pdbx_seq_one_letter_code
_entity_poly.pdbx_strand_id
1 'polypeptide(L)'
;MDTDCNKVAPPDAVVVLGRGGYGDGPIIELRAAVAAVEATGRYAHVRPAYVDHGAPSLPRSLGEVVALGARSILVVPAFVPIDLSLRRWLPKMIRRWTRKVRLDGVRVAIADPPGLGTGFGDLVAAHARASEEAPDVCDGAPERDVADQWFGVPAHRHHVLMCTGPRCNSLGSMEGWDYLRRRLDDGGLHGSPDGVLAVRTGCLYPCNWGPMMVVHPGGHWYGAVTPEAIDEIVDSHLTNGVPVRRYLRPRPASAGA
;
A
#
# COMPACT_ATOMS: atom_id res chain seq x y z
N MET A 1 35.03 -7.99 35.32
CA MET A 1 34.24 -9.04 34.65
C MET A 1 33.44 -8.36 33.56
N ASP A 2 34.07 -8.35 32.38
CA ASP A 2 33.48 -7.72 31.19
C ASP A 2 32.33 -8.59 30.70
N THR A 3 31.12 -8.11 30.86
CA THR A 3 29.96 -8.63 30.15
C THR A 3 29.96 -8.01 28.74
N ASP A 4 30.77 -8.61 27.86
CA ASP A 4 30.73 -8.35 26.42
C ASP A 4 29.43 -8.98 25.90
N CYS A 5 28.33 -8.21 26.06
CA CYS A 5 27.02 -8.59 25.62
C CYS A 5 27.01 -8.54 24.09
N ASN A 6 27.14 -9.69 23.49
CA ASN A 6 26.89 -10.11 22.10
C ASN A 6 26.34 -8.99 21.20
N LYS A 7 27.23 -8.08 20.75
CA LYS A 7 26.88 -7.03 19.77
C LYS A 7 26.59 -7.71 18.44
N VAL A 8 25.33 -8.03 18.22
CA VAL A 8 24.85 -8.44 16.88
C VAL A 8 25.27 -7.35 15.90
N ALA A 9 26.01 -7.72 14.85
CA ALA A 9 26.39 -6.77 13.81
C ALA A 9 25.15 -6.04 13.27
N PRO A 10 25.29 -4.76 12.93
CA PRO A 10 24.17 -4.02 12.35
C PRO A 10 23.67 -4.70 11.07
N PRO A 11 22.38 -4.60 10.74
CA PRO A 11 21.87 -5.14 9.49
C PRO A 11 22.51 -4.43 8.28
N ASP A 12 22.69 -5.16 7.17
CA ASP A 12 23.23 -4.60 5.93
C ASP A 12 22.28 -3.56 5.32
N ALA A 13 20.98 -3.81 5.47
CA ALA A 13 19.96 -2.96 4.89
C ALA A 13 18.81 -2.66 5.87
N VAL A 14 18.21 -1.48 5.69
CA VAL A 14 16.96 -1.07 6.34
C VAL A 14 15.90 -0.84 5.28
N VAL A 15 14.72 -1.40 5.49
CA VAL A 15 13.52 -1.07 4.71
C VAL A 15 12.57 -0.31 5.62
N VAL A 16 12.40 1.00 5.36
CA VAL A 16 11.48 1.86 6.09
C VAL A 16 10.08 1.65 5.52
N LEU A 17 9.20 1.08 6.34
CA LEU A 17 7.86 0.69 5.93
C LEU A 17 6.84 1.74 6.33
N GLY A 18 6.27 2.44 5.35
CA GLY A 18 5.18 3.40 5.53
C GLY A 18 3.81 2.86 5.16
N ARG A 19 2.78 3.64 5.40
CA ARG A 19 1.47 3.52 4.76
C ARG A 19 1.40 4.51 3.61
N GLY A 20 0.81 4.09 2.50
CA GLY A 20 0.49 5.00 1.42
C GLY A 20 -0.82 5.75 1.70
N GLY A 21 -1.25 6.53 0.73
CA GLY A 21 -2.48 7.31 0.83
C GLY A 21 -2.77 8.06 -0.46
N TYR A 22 -3.62 9.07 -0.37
CA TYR A 22 -3.89 10.00 -1.45
C TYR A 22 -2.98 11.23 -1.35
N GLY A 23 -2.60 11.79 -2.50
CA GLY A 23 -1.70 12.93 -2.58
C GLY A 23 -0.25 12.60 -2.23
N ASP A 24 0.57 13.63 -2.11
CA ASP A 24 2.02 13.52 -1.94
C ASP A 24 2.47 13.42 -0.47
N GLY A 25 1.61 13.75 0.48
CA GLY A 25 1.93 13.78 1.92
C GLY A 25 2.61 12.49 2.40
N PRO A 26 2.00 11.30 2.23
CA PRO A 26 2.60 10.04 2.66
C PRO A 26 3.95 9.74 2.00
N ILE A 27 4.17 10.23 0.78
CA ILE A 27 5.44 10.07 0.05
C ILE A 27 6.51 10.96 0.66
N ILE A 28 6.17 12.22 0.94
CA ILE A 28 7.08 13.21 1.53
C ILE A 28 7.52 12.76 2.93
N GLU A 29 6.58 12.34 3.77
CA GLU A 29 6.85 11.87 5.13
C GLU A 29 7.76 10.64 5.13
N LEU A 30 7.47 9.65 4.29
CA LEU A 30 8.28 8.44 4.22
C LEU A 30 9.68 8.73 3.68
N ARG A 31 9.81 9.62 2.69
CA ARG A 31 11.12 10.05 2.18
C ARG A 31 11.95 10.75 3.25
N ALA A 32 11.34 11.61 4.06
CA ALA A 32 12.02 12.26 5.19
C ALA A 32 12.53 11.23 6.21
N ALA A 33 11.71 10.23 6.54
CA ALA A 33 12.12 9.14 7.43
C ALA A 33 13.27 8.31 6.84
N VAL A 34 13.23 7.98 5.54
CA VAL A 34 14.31 7.29 4.82
C VAL A 34 15.60 8.11 4.88
N ALA A 35 15.54 9.39 4.53
CA ALA A 35 16.69 10.30 4.55
C ALA A 35 17.33 10.42 5.94
N ALA A 36 16.51 10.45 7.00
CA ALA A 36 16.99 10.45 8.38
C ALA A 36 17.77 9.19 8.74
N VAL A 37 17.30 8.02 8.27
CA VAL A 37 18.00 6.75 8.48
C VAL A 37 19.29 6.68 7.65
N GLU A 38 19.26 7.13 6.40
CA GLU A 38 20.44 7.22 5.52
C GLU A 38 21.52 8.13 6.11
N ALA A 39 21.14 9.29 6.67
CA ALA A 39 22.04 10.24 7.28
C ALA A 39 22.84 9.67 8.47
N THR A 40 22.38 8.57 9.07
CA THR A 40 23.15 7.90 10.13
C THR A 40 24.46 7.24 9.61
N GLY A 41 24.56 7.00 8.30
CA GLY A 41 25.70 6.32 7.66
C GLY A 41 25.93 4.88 8.13
N ARG A 42 24.96 4.29 8.85
CA ARG A 42 25.12 3.01 9.56
C ARG A 42 24.80 1.79 8.70
N TYR A 43 24.01 1.96 7.64
CA TYR A 43 23.47 0.88 6.81
C TYR A 43 23.93 1.05 5.38
N ALA A 44 24.32 -0.04 4.72
CA ALA A 44 24.76 0.01 3.32
C ALA A 44 23.62 0.38 2.37
N HIS A 45 22.40 -0.06 2.71
CA HIS A 45 21.22 0.21 1.88
C HIS A 45 20.04 0.61 2.75
N VAL A 46 19.37 1.69 2.37
CA VAL A 46 18.08 2.10 2.95
C VAL A 46 17.07 2.24 1.81
N ARG A 47 15.87 1.67 1.98
CA ARG A 47 14.82 1.75 0.95
C ARG A 47 13.45 2.01 1.58
N PRO A 48 12.60 2.81 0.92
CA PRO A 48 11.18 2.91 1.30
C PRO A 48 10.44 1.65 0.89
N ALA A 49 9.35 1.37 1.61
CA ALA A 49 8.33 0.44 1.19
C ALA A 49 6.98 0.88 1.72
N TYR A 50 5.90 0.49 1.03
CA TYR A 50 4.54 0.73 1.49
C TYR A 50 3.82 -0.57 1.80
N VAL A 51 3.14 -0.60 2.94
CA VAL A 51 2.34 -1.76 3.33
C VAL A 51 1.04 -1.82 2.53
N ASP A 52 0.43 -0.67 2.27
CA ASP A 52 -0.80 -0.50 1.50
C ASP A 52 -0.82 0.86 0.78
N HIS A 53 -1.73 1.05 -0.16
CA HIS A 53 -2.03 2.31 -0.86
C HIS A 53 -0.82 3.08 -1.43
N GLY A 54 0.33 2.43 -1.61
CA GLY A 54 1.55 3.04 -2.14
C GLY A 54 2.50 2.02 -2.76
N ALA A 55 3.45 2.51 -3.55
CA ALA A 55 4.52 1.74 -4.19
C ALA A 55 5.89 2.40 -3.89
N PRO A 56 6.97 1.58 -3.79
CA PRO A 56 7.03 0.14 -3.98
C PRO A 56 6.43 -0.67 -2.81
N SER A 57 5.93 -1.87 -3.12
CA SER A 57 5.46 -2.81 -2.08
C SER A 57 6.62 -3.38 -1.27
N LEU A 58 6.35 -3.86 -0.03
CA LEU A 58 7.40 -4.44 0.81
C LEU A 58 8.16 -5.60 0.14
N PRO A 59 7.53 -6.57 -0.53
CA PRO A 59 8.26 -7.63 -1.25
C PRO A 59 9.19 -7.09 -2.33
N ARG A 60 8.79 -6.03 -3.03
CA ARG A 60 9.63 -5.40 -4.06
C ARG A 60 10.88 -4.78 -3.45
N SER A 61 10.75 -3.95 -2.42
CA SER A 61 11.89 -3.31 -1.76
C SER A 61 12.82 -4.33 -1.09
N LEU A 62 12.27 -5.41 -0.51
CA LEU A 62 13.09 -6.52 -0.01
C LEU A 62 13.88 -7.18 -1.14
N GLY A 63 13.26 -7.41 -2.30
CA GLY A 63 13.93 -7.97 -3.48
C GLY A 63 15.06 -7.06 -3.98
N GLU A 64 14.85 -5.75 -3.99
CA GLU A 64 15.83 -4.76 -4.41
C GLU A 64 17.09 -4.79 -3.50
N VAL A 65 16.92 -4.76 -2.19
CA VAL A 65 18.10 -4.79 -1.27
C VAL A 65 18.83 -6.13 -1.30
N VAL A 66 18.11 -7.23 -1.51
CA VAL A 66 18.74 -8.54 -1.72
C VAL A 66 19.56 -8.59 -3.00
N ALA A 67 19.05 -8.01 -4.09
CA ALA A 67 19.76 -7.89 -5.37
C ALA A 67 21.04 -7.04 -5.24
N LEU A 68 21.06 -6.08 -4.30
CA LEU A 68 22.25 -5.29 -3.94
C LEU A 68 23.22 -6.02 -3.01
N GLY A 69 22.95 -7.28 -2.66
CA GLY A 69 23.82 -8.11 -1.86
C GLY A 69 23.52 -8.19 -0.35
N ALA A 70 22.46 -7.52 0.12
CA ALA A 70 22.10 -7.56 1.54
C ALA A 70 21.71 -8.97 1.99
N ARG A 71 22.26 -9.41 3.14
CA ARG A 71 21.98 -10.70 3.78
C ARG A 71 21.29 -10.54 5.15
N SER A 72 21.39 -9.38 5.76
CA SER A 72 20.71 -9.02 7.00
C SER A 72 19.90 -7.75 6.80
N ILE A 73 18.58 -7.87 6.88
CA ILE A 73 17.63 -6.78 6.57
C ILE A 73 16.77 -6.50 7.80
N LEU A 74 16.62 -5.22 8.15
CA LEU A 74 15.69 -4.76 9.17
C LEU A 74 14.53 -3.99 8.51
N VAL A 75 13.31 -4.46 8.70
CA VAL A 75 12.10 -3.74 8.33
C VAL A 75 11.67 -2.87 9.51
N VAL A 76 11.61 -1.55 9.29
CA VAL A 76 11.25 -0.57 10.33
C VAL A 76 9.89 0.03 9.99
N PRO A 77 8.81 -0.31 10.71
CA PRO A 77 7.54 0.39 10.57
C PRO A 77 7.68 1.87 10.96
N ALA A 78 7.31 2.77 10.07
CA ALA A 78 7.36 4.23 10.26
C ALA A 78 5.94 4.83 10.32
N PHE A 79 5.01 4.15 10.94
CA PHE A 79 3.62 4.61 11.08
C PHE A 79 2.99 4.14 12.39
N VAL A 80 2.04 4.93 12.88
CA VAL A 80 1.30 4.70 14.12
C VAL A 80 -0.19 5.01 13.86
N PRO A 81 -1.12 4.17 14.35
CA PRO A 81 -0.90 2.87 14.97
C PRO A 81 -0.64 1.77 13.95
N ILE A 82 -0.07 0.67 14.40
CA ILE A 82 -0.08 -0.60 13.66
C ILE A 82 -1.14 -1.52 14.26
N ASP A 83 -2.15 -1.87 13.48
CA ASP A 83 -3.20 -2.76 13.95
C ASP A 83 -2.69 -4.19 14.20
N LEU A 84 -3.37 -4.92 15.11
CA LEU A 84 -2.96 -6.26 15.51
C LEU A 84 -2.98 -7.26 14.34
N SER A 85 -3.91 -7.09 13.39
CA SER A 85 -4.02 -7.95 12.20
C SER A 85 -2.79 -7.80 11.32
N LEU A 86 -2.38 -6.57 11.05
CA LEU A 86 -1.21 -6.25 10.25
C LEU A 86 0.09 -6.72 10.95
N ARG A 87 0.22 -6.48 12.26
CA ARG A 87 1.37 -6.94 13.05
C ARG A 87 1.55 -8.45 13.00
N ARG A 88 0.44 -9.22 13.05
CA ARG A 88 0.47 -10.69 12.95
C ARG A 88 0.70 -11.19 11.52
N TRP A 89 0.29 -10.42 10.53
CA TRP A 89 0.39 -10.81 9.13
C TRP A 89 1.77 -10.54 8.52
N LEU A 90 2.42 -9.43 8.84
CA LEU A 90 3.74 -9.06 8.27
C LEU A 90 4.78 -10.17 8.36
N PRO A 91 5.04 -10.81 9.52
CA PRO A 91 6.01 -11.90 9.60
C PRO A 91 5.64 -13.11 8.74
N LYS A 92 4.33 -13.41 8.62
CA LYS A 92 3.84 -14.52 7.79
C LYS A 92 4.04 -14.24 6.31
N MET A 93 3.80 -13.00 5.90
CA MET A 93 4.00 -12.54 4.52
C MET A 93 5.47 -12.62 4.14
N ILE A 94 6.38 -12.10 4.96
CA ILE A 94 7.83 -12.15 4.71
C ILE A 94 8.30 -13.59 4.60
N ARG A 95 7.93 -14.48 5.53
CA ARG A 95 8.27 -15.90 5.46
C ARG A 95 7.76 -16.59 4.19
N ARG A 96 6.53 -16.25 3.75
CA ARG A 96 5.99 -16.79 2.50
C ARG A 96 6.76 -16.27 1.29
N TRP A 97 7.10 -14.98 1.28
CA TRP A 97 7.87 -14.36 0.21
C TRP A 97 9.27 -14.97 0.11
N THR A 98 10.03 -15.06 1.20
CA THR A 98 11.39 -15.64 1.22
C THR A 98 11.43 -17.08 0.70
N ARG A 99 10.42 -17.90 1.06
CA ARG A 99 10.28 -19.26 0.52
C ARG A 99 9.99 -19.26 -0.98
N LYS A 100 9.12 -18.38 -1.46
CA LYS A 100 8.73 -18.31 -2.88
C LYS A 100 9.93 -17.96 -3.76
N VAL A 101 10.77 -17.02 -3.32
CA VAL A 101 11.95 -16.56 -4.08
C VAL A 101 13.22 -17.34 -3.76
N ARG A 102 13.12 -18.39 -2.91
CA ARG A 102 14.23 -19.29 -2.52
C ARG A 102 15.45 -18.54 -2.01
N LEU A 103 15.24 -17.60 -1.08
CA LEU A 103 16.33 -16.84 -0.45
C LEU A 103 16.87 -17.59 0.75
N ASP A 104 17.88 -18.42 0.51
CA ASP A 104 18.63 -19.08 1.57
C ASP A 104 19.69 -18.12 2.14
N GLY A 105 19.87 -18.14 3.46
CA GLY A 105 20.89 -17.34 4.14
C GLY A 105 20.55 -15.83 4.29
N VAL A 106 19.36 -15.39 3.96
CA VAL A 106 18.91 -14.01 4.18
C VAL A 106 18.10 -13.91 5.47
N ARG A 107 18.60 -13.12 6.42
CA ARG A 107 17.89 -12.79 7.66
C ARG A 107 17.02 -11.54 7.45
N VAL A 108 15.73 -11.63 7.77
CA VAL A 108 14.83 -10.46 7.79
C VAL A 108 14.23 -10.34 9.19
N ALA A 109 14.47 -9.22 9.85
CA ALA A 109 13.88 -8.86 11.12
C ALA A 109 12.87 -7.71 10.94
N ILE A 110 11.92 -7.58 11.86
CA ILE A 110 10.98 -6.48 11.92
C ILE A 110 11.17 -5.78 13.25
N ALA A 111 11.39 -4.46 13.22
CA ALA A 111 11.45 -3.65 14.43
C ALA A 111 10.07 -3.55 15.09
N ASP A 112 10.06 -3.32 16.39
CA ASP A 112 8.84 -3.00 17.09
C ASP A 112 8.25 -1.68 16.56
N PRO A 113 6.91 -1.55 16.55
CA PRO A 113 6.26 -0.31 16.12
C PRO A 113 6.68 0.88 17.00
N PRO A 114 6.92 2.06 16.40
CA PRO A 114 7.37 3.23 17.16
C PRO A 114 6.41 3.65 18.27
N GLY A 115 5.10 3.43 18.10
CA GLY A 115 4.09 3.73 19.12
C GLY A 115 4.14 2.87 20.38
N LEU A 116 4.94 1.79 20.41
CA LEU A 116 5.18 0.98 21.62
C LEU A 116 6.42 1.44 22.39
N GLY A 117 7.25 2.30 21.80
CA GLY A 117 8.42 2.89 22.44
C GLY A 117 8.09 4.21 23.16
N THR A 118 8.91 4.58 24.13
CA THR A 118 8.79 5.88 24.82
C THR A 118 9.03 7.06 23.90
N GLY A 119 9.92 6.92 22.91
CA GLY A 119 10.31 7.99 22.01
C GLY A 119 9.19 8.59 21.15
N PHE A 120 8.12 7.84 20.85
CA PHE A 120 6.97 8.40 20.14
C PHE A 120 6.19 9.41 20.98
N GLY A 121 5.99 9.11 22.28
CA GLY A 121 5.34 10.05 23.19
C GLY A 121 6.16 11.34 23.37
N ASP A 122 7.47 11.21 23.49
CA ASP A 122 8.40 12.36 23.58
C ASP A 122 8.36 13.23 22.31
N LEU A 123 8.32 12.58 21.13
CA LEU A 123 8.16 13.28 19.84
C LEU A 123 6.85 14.07 19.78
N VAL A 124 5.73 13.46 20.17
CA VAL A 124 4.41 14.14 20.18
C VAL A 124 4.42 15.32 21.15
N ALA A 125 4.98 15.14 22.35
CA ALA A 125 5.08 16.20 23.34
C ALA A 125 6.00 17.36 22.88
N ALA A 126 7.11 17.04 22.21
CA ALA A 126 8.00 18.05 21.64
C ALA A 126 7.31 18.83 20.51
N HIS A 127 6.58 18.12 19.64
CA HIS A 127 5.84 18.75 18.54
C HIS A 127 4.69 19.63 19.04
N ALA A 128 3.96 19.22 20.07
CA ALA A 128 2.93 20.02 20.70
C ALA A 128 3.51 21.37 21.19
N ARG A 129 4.63 21.31 21.94
CA ARG A 129 5.31 22.54 22.39
C ARG A 129 5.78 23.45 21.24
N ALA A 130 6.32 22.85 20.19
CA ALA A 130 6.79 23.60 19.02
C ALA A 130 5.64 24.24 18.22
N SER A 131 4.42 23.83 18.44
CA SER A 131 3.21 24.24 17.71
C SER A 131 2.26 25.10 18.55
N GLU A 132 2.67 25.57 19.73
CA GLU A 132 1.81 26.38 20.63
C GLU A 132 1.36 27.69 19.97
N GLU A 133 2.13 28.22 19.03
CA GLU A 133 1.81 29.45 18.26
C GLU A 133 1.21 29.11 16.87
N ALA A 134 0.67 27.91 16.68
CA ALA A 134 0.02 27.57 15.41
C ALA A 134 -1.16 28.55 15.14
N PRO A 135 -1.35 28.95 13.88
CA PRO A 135 -2.42 29.90 13.53
C PRO A 135 -3.80 29.29 13.85
N ASP A 136 -4.71 30.17 14.29
CA ASP A 136 -6.10 29.77 14.50
C ASP A 136 -6.74 29.43 13.15
N VAL A 137 -7.25 28.22 13.04
CA VAL A 137 -7.92 27.75 11.82
C VAL A 137 -9.27 28.45 11.58
N CYS A 138 -9.83 29.08 12.63
CA CYS A 138 -11.09 29.84 12.53
C CYS A 138 -10.89 31.26 12.00
N ASP A 139 -9.65 31.79 12.01
CA ASP A 139 -9.31 33.13 11.51
C ASP A 139 -9.14 33.17 9.96
N GLY A 140 -9.27 32.04 9.29
CA GLY A 140 -9.20 31.94 7.84
C GLY A 140 -10.41 32.59 7.14
N ALA A 141 -10.19 33.07 5.90
CA ALA A 141 -11.32 33.40 5.03
C ALA A 141 -12.20 32.16 4.86
N PRO A 142 -13.54 32.33 4.83
CA PRO A 142 -14.43 31.19 4.62
C PRO A 142 -13.99 30.44 3.37
N GLU A 143 -13.83 29.09 3.52
CA GLU A 143 -13.56 28.24 2.37
C GLU A 143 -14.59 28.57 1.27
N ARG A 144 -14.09 28.78 0.05
CA ARG A 144 -14.98 28.83 -1.11
C ARG A 144 -15.80 27.56 -1.09
N ASP A 145 -17.12 27.70 -1.13
CA ASP A 145 -18.03 26.55 -1.22
C ASP A 145 -17.45 25.51 -2.17
N VAL A 146 -17.20 24.33 -1.63
CA VAL A 146 -16.67 23.21 -2.42
C VAL A 146 -17.66 23.03 -3.56
N ALA A 147 -17.17 23.16 -4.77
CA ALA A 147 -17.98 23.18 -5.96
C ALA A 147 -19.01 22.03 -5.96
N ASP A 148 -20.19 22.26 -6.52
CA ASP A 148 -21.32 21.30 -6.63
C ASP A 148 -20.92 19.88 -7.10
N GLN A 149 -19.78 19.76 -7.76
CA GLN A 149 -19.20 18.47 -8.18
C GLN A 149 -18.99 17.44 -7.05
N TRP A 150 -18.92 17.87 -5.78
CA TRP A 150 -18.79 16.96 -4.62
C TRP A 150 -20.14 16.39 -4.14
N PHE A 151 -21.24 16.94 -4.62
CA PHE A 151 -22.60 16.51 -4.25
C PHE A 151 -23.24 15.57 -5.27
N GLY A 152 -22.60 15.37 -6.43
CA GLY A 152 -23.12 14.53 -7.50
C GLY A 152 -22.27 13.28 -7.73
N VAL A 153 -22.93 12.13 -7.94
CA VAL A 153 -22.25 10.94 -8.44
C VAL A 153 -21.95 11.17 -9.93
N PRO A 154 -20.66 11.12 -10.36
CA PRO A 154 -20.33 11.26 -11.77
C PRO A 154 -21.02 10.19 -12.61
N ALA A 155 -21.51 10.55 -13.79
CA ALA A 155 -22.07 9.58 -14.73
C ALA A 155 -20.99 8.54 -15.10
N HIS A 156 -21.34 7.26 -15.09
CA HIS A 156 -20.45 6.15 -15.43
C HIS A 156 -21.25 4.90 -15.78
N ARG A 157 -20.73 4.10 -16.68
CA ARG A 157 -21.28 2.78 -17.01
C ARG A 157 -20.83 1.70 -16.03
N HIS A 158 -19.55 1.75 -15.64
CA HIS A 158 -18.95 0.80 -14.71
C HIS A 158 -18.33 1.52 -13.51
N HIS A 159 -18.56 0.99 -12.32
CA HIS A 159 -17.84 1.37 -11.11
C HIS A 159 -16.86 0.26 -10.74
N VAL A 160 -15.58 0.58 -10.79
CA VAL A 160 -14.49 -0.35 -10.51
C VAL A 160 -13.87 -0.05 -9.16
N LEU A 161 -13.86 -1.04 -8.28
CA LEU A 161 -13.23 -0.99 -6.97
C LEU A 161 -11.97 -1.86 -7.01
N MET A 162 -10.78 -1.28 -6.91
CA MET A 162 -9.54 -2.03 -6.85
C MET A 162 -8.95 -2.07 -5.44
N CYS A 163 -8.76 -3.26 -4.92
CA CYS A 163 -8.21 -3.47 -3.59
C CYS A 163 -6.72 -3.11 -3.56
N THR A 164 -6.36 -2.12 -2.76
CA THR A 164 -4.97 -1.72 -2.48
C THR A 164 -4.58 -1.94 -1.01
N GLY A 165 -5.37 -2.74 -0.30
CA GLY A 165 -5.05 -3.15 1.07
C GLY A 165 -3.78 -4.02 1.15
N PRO A 166 -3.23 -4.24 2.36
CA PRO A 166 -1.88 -4.77 2.56
C PRO A 166 -1.58 -6.07 1.81
N ARG A 167 -2.54 -7.02 1.80
CA ARG A 167 -2.33 -8.32 1.15
C ARG A 167 -2.33 -8.22 -0.38
N CYS A 168 -3.22 -7.41 -0.95
CA CYS A 168 -3.24 -7.16 -2.39
C CYS A 168 -2.03 -6.32 -2.80
N ASN A 169 -1.64 -5.32 -2.01
CA ASN A 169 -0.45 -4.51 -2.28
C ASN A 169 0.83 -5.34 -2.28
N SER A 170 0.97 -6.30 -1.36
CA SER A 170 2.11 -7.23 -1.38
C SER A 170 2.18 -8.13 -2.62
N LEU A 171 1.13 -8.15 -3.43
CA LEU A 171 1.03 -8.87 -4.70
C LEU A 171 1.05 -7.93 -5.92
N GLY A 172 1.40 -6.64 -5.73
CA GLY A 172 1.55 -5.67 -6.80
C GLY A 172 0.27 -4.93 -7.19
N SER A 173 -0.72 -4.81 -6.28
CA SER A 173 -1.98 -4.15 -6.65
C SER A 173 -1.85 -2.65 -6.88
N MET A 174 -0.86 -1.97 -6.29
CA MET A 174 -0.65 -0.54 -6.58
C MET A 174 -0.08 -0.32 -7.98
N GLU A 175 0.90 -1.13 -8.37
CA GLU A 175 1.42 -1.12 -9.74
C GLU A 175 0.31 -1.48 -10.74
N GLY A 176 -0.56 -2.43 -10.40
CA GLY A 176 -1.74 -2.77 -11.17
C GLY A 176 -2.77 -1.63 -11.24
N TRP A 177 -2.95 -0.88 -10.16
CA TRP A 177 -3.80 0.32 -10.16
C TRP A 177 -3.29 1.40 -11.12
N ASP A 178 -1.99 1.70 -11.06
CA ASP A 178 -1.38 2.69 -11.95
C ASP A 178 -1.44 2.24 -13.43
N TYR A 179 -1.33 0.94 -13.67
CA TYR A 179 -1.53 0.36 -14.99
C TYR A 179 -2.99 0.49 -15.47
N LEU A 180 -3.96 0.11 -14.63
CA LEU A 180 -5.38 0.26 -14.92
C LEU A 180 -5.73 1.71 -15.27
N ARG A 181 -5.28 2.67 -14.48
CA ARG A 181 -5.53 4.09 -14.72
C ARG A 181 -5.05 4.51 -16.10
N ARG A 182 -3.80 4.19 -16.47
CA ARG A 182 -3.27 4.50 -17.82
C ARG A 182 -4.12 3.86 -18.91
N ARG A 183 -4.48 2.58 -18.76
CA ARG A 183 -5.32 1.88 -19.75
C ARG A 183 -6.70 2.51 -19.93
N LEU A 184 -7.31 3.01 -18.85
CA LEU A 184 -8.59 3.71 -18.91
C LEU A 184 -8.46 5.10 -19.54
N ASP A 185 -7.37 5.82 -19.24
CA ASP A 185 -7.08 7.13 -19.84
C ASP A 185 -6.80 7.00 -21.34
N ASP A 186 -5.93 6.07 -21.75
CA ASP A 186 -5.59 5.78 -23.16
C ASP A 186 -6.81 5.34 -23.99
N GLY A 187 -7.74 4.61 -23.36
CA GLY A 187 -8.98 4.16 -23.98
C GLY A 187 -10.12 5.18 -23.97
N GLY A 188 -9.92 6.37 -23.38
CA GLY A 188 -10.97 7.39 -23.24
C GLY A 188 -12.14 6.95 -22.36
N LEU A 189 -11.94 5.96 -21.51
CA LEU A 189 -12.97 5.41 -20.61
C LEU A 189 -13.04 6.15 -19.26
N HIS A 190 -11.98 6.80 -18.85
CA HIS A 190 -11.93 7.53 -17.61
C HIS A 190 -12.64 8.88 -17.71
N GLY A 191 -13.58 9.17 -16.80
CA GLY A 191 -14.33 10.43 -16.77
C GLY A 191 -15.38 10.57 -17.87
N SER A 192 -15.62 9.55 -18.67
CA SER A 192 -16.70 9.52 -19.66
C SER A 192 -18.03 9.09 -19.02
N PRO A 193 -19.18 9.65 -19.41
CA PRO A 193 -20.50 9.23 -18.90
C PRO A 193 -20.79 7.74 -19.14
N ASP A 194 -20.34 7.20 -20.27
CA ASP A 194 -20.45 5.78 -20.62
C ASP A 194 -19.22 4.97 -20.24
N GLY A 195 -18.31 5.56 -19.48
CA GLY A 195 -17.01 4.98 -19.14
C GLY A 195 -16.96 4.37 -17.74
N VAL A 196 -15.83 4.56 -17.10
CA VAL A 196 -15.47 3.88 -15.86
C VAL A 196 -15.15 4.88 -14.74
N LEU A 197 -15.89 4.78 -13.65
CA LEU A 197 -15.51 5.37 -12.37
C LEU A 197 -14.61 4.35 -11.62
N ALA A 198 -13.31 4.55 -11.63
CA ALA A 198 -12.38 3.66 -10.96
C ALA A 198 -11.88 4.29 -9.65
N VAL A 199 -11.94 3.54 -8.55
CA VAL A 199 -11.46 3.98 -7.25
C VAL A 199 -10.60 2.90 -6.58
N ARG A 200 -9.59 3.35 -5.82
CA ARG A 200 -8.85 2.49 -4.91
C ARG A 200 -9.67 2.28 -3.65
N THR A 201 -9.59 1.09 -3.09
CA THR A 201 -10.24 0.80 -1.81
C THR A 201 -9.32 0.03 -0.88
N GLY A 202 -9.65 0.00 0.39
CA GLY A 202 -9.02 -0.85 1.38
C GLY A 202 -9.24 -2.34 1.09
N CYS A 203 -9.31 -3.18 2.12
CA CYS A 203 -9.46 -4.62 1.93
C CYS A 203 -10.87 -4.99 1.47
N LEU A 204 -11.00 -5.60 0.29
CA LEU A 204 -12.26 -6.12 -0.26
C LEU A 204 -12.59 -7.54 0.24
N TYR A 205 -11.62 -8.26 0.84
CA TYR A 205 -11.80 -9.66 1.23
C TYR A 205 -12.59 -10.50 0.18
N PRO A 206 -12.19 -11.78 -0.15
CA PRO A 206 -11.16 -12.59 0.49
C PRO A 206 -9.77 -12.40 -0.13
N CYS A 207 -8.75 -12.28 0.73
CA CYS A 207 -7.40 -11.90 0.31
C CYS A 207 -6.59 -13.01 -0.41
N ASN A 208 -7.03 -14.27 -0.31
CA ASN A 208 -6.30 -15.40 -0.91
C ASN A 208 -6.32 -15.38 -2.45
N TRP A 209 -7.19 -14.60 -3.05
CA TRP A 209 -7.32 -14.44 -4.49
C TRP A 209 -6.74 -13.13 -5.03
N GLY A 210 -6.04 -12.37 -4.17
CA GLY A 210 -5.45 -11.08 -4.56
C GLY A 210 -4.45 -11.18 -5.73
N PRO A 211 -4.20 -10.04 -6.42
CA PRO A 211 -4.93 -8.79 -6.28
C PRO A 211 -6.40 -8.90 -6.68
N MET A 212 -7.27 -8.13 -6.00
CA MET A 212 -8.72 -8.21 -6.18
C MET A 212 -9.27 -6.93 -6.82
N MET A 213 -10.25 -7.10 -7.69
CA MET A 213 -11.03 -6.02 -8.28
C MET A 213 -12.50 -6.40 -8.35
N VAL A 214 -13.39 -5.44 -8.12
CA VAL A 214 -14.85 -5.63 -8.30
C VAL A 214 -15.35 -4.64 -9.35
N VAL A 215 -16.20 -5.11 -10.24
CA VAL A 215 -16.84 -4.30 -11.28
C VAL A 215 -18.35 -4.32 -11.09
N HIS A 216 -18.93 -3.15 -10.91
CA HIS A 216 -20.38 -2.94 -10.90
C HIS A 216 -20.87 -2.39 -12.25
N PRO A 217 -22.19 -2.58 -12.58
CA PRO A 217 -23.29 -3.01 -11.70
C PRO A 217 -23.39 -4.52 -11.45
N GLY A 218 -22.79 -5.39 -12.22
CA GLY A 218 -22.95 -6.83 -12.10
C GLY A 218 -22.32 -7.45 -10.83
N GLY A 219 -21.52 -6.70 -10.08
CA GLY A 219 -20.80 -7.20 -8.91
C GLY A 219 -19.83 -8.33 -9.28
N HIS A 220 -19.09 -8.17 -10.37
CA HIS A 220 -18.14 -9.14 -10.87
C HIS A 220 -16.84 -9.07 -10.08
N TRP A 221 -16.55 -10.12 -9.30
CA TRP A 221 -15.35 -10.22 -8.49
C TRP A 221 -14.23 -10.87 -9.28
N TYR A 222 -13.19 -10.10 -9.59
CA TYR A 222 -11.99 -10.57 -10.25
C TYR A 222 -10.86 -10.80 -9.24
N GLY A 223 -10.11 -11.88 -9.42
CA GLY A 223 -8.92 -12.18 -8.62
C GLY A 223 -7.72 -12.49 -9.50
N ALA A 224 -6.51 -12.42 -8.92
CA ALA A 224 -5.24 -12.51 -9.63
C ALA A 224 -5.15 -11.44 -10.75
N VAL A 225 -5.54 -10.20 -10.42
CA VAL A 225 -5.60 -9.07 -11.35
C VAL A 225 -4.19 -8.58 -11.63
N THR A 226 -3.54 -9.21 -12.62
CA THR A 226 -2.24 -8.81 -13.19
C THR A 226 -2.44 -7.79 -14.31
N PRO A 227 -1.37 -7.15 -14.85
CA PRO A 227 -1.47 -6.29 -16.03
C PRO A 227 -2.18 -6.95 -17.21
N GLU A 228 -1.88 -8.22 -17.51
CA GLU A 228 -2.51 -8.99 -18.59
C GLU A 228 -4.01 -9.21 -18.30
N ALA A 229 -4.37 -9.47 -17.03
CA ALA A 229 -5.76 -9.59 -16.64
C ALA A 229 -6.48 -8.24 -16.77
N ILE A 230 -5.81 -7.13 -16.46
CA ILE A 230 -6.36 -5.77 -16.62
C ILE A 230 -6.67 -5.50 -18.10
N ASP A 231 -5.74 -5.81 -19.00
CA ASP A 231 -5.96 -5.63 -20.44
C ASP A 231 -7.22 -6.33 -20.91
N GLU A 232 -7.37 -7.62 -20.58
CA GLU A 232 -8.53 -8.37 -20.99
C GLU A 232 -9.84 -7.88 -20.33
N ILE A 233 -9.78 -7.47 -19.06
CA ILE A 233 -10.96 -6.94 -18.37
C ILE A 233 -11.36 -5.60 -18.98
N VAL A 234 -10.42 -4.74 -19.31
CA VAL A 234 -10.69 -3.46 -19.97
C VAL A 234 -11.31 -3.70 -21.35
N ASP A 235 -10.67 -4.52 -22.18
CA ASP A 235 -11.11 -4.73 -23.55
C ASP A 235 -12.44 -5.49 -23.64
N SER A 236 -12.62 -6.55 -22.85
CA SER A 236 -13.82 -7.38 -22.92
C SER A 236 -14.97 -6.84 -22.04
N HIS A 237 -14.70 -6.57 -20.75
CA HIS A 237 -15.78 -6.24 -19.84
C HIS A 237 -16.08 -4.75 -19.79
N LEU A 238 -15.07 -3.89 -19.63
CA LEU A 238 -15.32 -2.48 -19.44
C LEU A 238 -15.69 -1.78 -20.76
N THR A 239 -15.17 -2.26 -21.91
CA THR A 239 -15.49 -1.73 -23.23
C THR A 239 -16.73 -2.41 -23.83
N ASN A 240 -16.76 -3.73 -23.86
CA ASN A 240 -17.76 -4.52 -24.58
C ASN A 240 -18.85 -5.15 -23.70
N GLY A 241 -18.78 -4.98 -22.36
CA GLY A 241 -19.79 -5.49 -21.42
C GLY A 241 -19.73 -7.00 -21.18
N VAL A 242 -18.69 -7.70 -21.67
CA VAL A 242 -18.55 -9.17 -21.56
C VAL A 242 -17.55 -9.54 -20.46
N PRO A 243 -18.00 -10.06 -19.30
CA PRO A 243 -17.10 -10.45 -18.22
C PRO A 243 -16.10 -11.53 -18.59
N VAL A 244 -14.85 -11.40 -18.15
CA VAL A 244 -13.76 -12.36 -18.42
C VAL A 244 -13.80 -13.50 -17.41
N ARG A 245 -14.44 -14.60 -17.78
CA ARG A 245 -14.76 -15.72 -16.88
C ARG A 245 -13.57 -16.31 -16.13
N ARG A 246 -12.40 -16.41 -16.76
CA ARG A 246 -11.20 -17.05 -16.17
C ARG A 246 -10.67 -16.34 -14.91
N TYR A 247 -10.93 -15.06 -14.76
CA TYR A 247 -10.52 -14.27 -13.60
C TYR A 247 -11.65 -14.10 -12.59
N LEU A 248 -12.90 -14.45 -12.93
CA LEU A 248 -14.03 -14.37 -12.01
C LEU A 248 -13.84 -15.31 -10.82
N ARG A 249 -14.25 -14.85 -9.66
CA ARG A 249 -14.27 -15.63 -8.44
C ARG A 249 -15.70 -15.98 -8.06
N PRO A 250 -15.94 -17.23 -7.63
CA PRO A 250 -17.29 -17.65 -7.28
C PRO A 250 -17.80 -16.86 -6.09
N ARG A 251 -19.04 -16.40 -6.19
CA ARG A 251 -19.80 -15.93 -5.04
C ARG A 251 -20.58 -17.14 -4.53
N PRO A 252 -20.55 -17.45 -3.20
CA PRO A 252 -21.48 -18.43 -2.66
C PRO A 252 -22.90 -18.03 -3.08
N ALA A 253 -23.71 -19.01 -3.48
CA ALA A 253 -25.14 -18.76 -3.62
C ALA A 253 -25.64 -18.17 -2.31
N SER A 254 -26.34 -17.03 -2.36
CA SER A 254 -27.00 -16.49 -1.17
C SER A 254 -27.86 -17.62 -0.60
N ALA A 255 -27.55 -18.07 0.62
CA ALA A 255 -28.51 -18.87 1.37
C ALA A 255 -29.81 -18.07 1.37
N GLY A 256 -30.87 -18.63 0.80
CA GLY A 256 -32.07 -17.94 0.42
C GLY A 256 -32.59 -16.99 1.50
N ALA A 257 -32.99 -15.79 1.04
CA ALA A 257 -33.77 -14.85 1.84
C ALA A 257 -35.17 -15.40 2.04
#